data_7a6d8a50379dfa14a14dba6d5c9c88d0
#
_entry.id   7a6d8a50379dfa14a14dba6d5c9c88d0
#
_cell.length_a   1.000
_cell.length_b   1.000
_cell.length_c   1.000
_cell.angle_alpha   90.00
_cell.angle_beta   90.00
_cell.angle_gamma   90.00
#
_symmetry.space_group_name_H-M   'P 1'
#
loop_
_entity.id
_entity.type
_entity.pdbx_description
1 polymer ?
#
loop_
_entity_poly.entity_id
_entity_poly.type
_entity_poly.pdbx_seq_one_letter_code
_entity_poly.pdbx_strand_id
1 'polypeptide(L)'
;EMGEAEPSYHAPAYTWYPETQFSPERTKSSCPLTSESTAGRPQAMASITLKGSPSLRLEDTPCYLDFPGDGVTADYREGVYVGYRWYDARKMPVRWPFGHGLSYTGYVYRGAALDADTLTPGGTVTARVTVKNSGAMRGAEVVQLYVADATGAPVPGGRVPQALRRFAKIDLQPGEEREVVFTLTPQDISRYSPELHAWCAAPGRYEIRIGHSSRDIRAVLALQYADAKI
;
A
#
# COMPACT_ATOMS: atom_id res chain seq x y z
N GLU A 1 28.70 35.78 -16.15
CA GLU A 1 27.29 35.37 -15.85
C GLU A 1 27.01 34.11 -16.65
N MET A 2 27.15 32.96 -16.02
CA MET A 2 26.77 31.68 -16.61
C MET A 2 25.42 31.29 -15.97
N GLY A 3 24.36 31.36 -16.80
CA GLY A 3 23.05 30.94 -16.39
C GLY A 3 23.00 29.42 -16.22
N GLU A 4 22.67 28.99 -15.04
CA GLU A 4 22.35 27.58 -14.72
C GLU A 4 21.04 27.22 -15.42
N ALA A 5 21.10 26.28 -16.35
CA ALA A 5 19.94 25.70 -17.00
C ALA A 5 19.28 24.73 -15.94
N GLU A 6 18.08 25.06 -15.53
CA GLU A 6 17.25 24.15 -14.74
C GLU A 6 17.01 22.85 -15.53
N PRO A 7 17.12 21.65 -14.91
CA PRO A 7 16.79 20.40 -15.56
C PRO A 7 15.29 20.34 -15.79
N SER A 8 14.86 20.37 -17.05
CA SER A 8 13.46 20.15 -17.43
C SER A 8 13.09 18.70 -17.15
N TYR A 9 12.39 18.45 -16.06
CA TYR A 9 11.71 17.19 -15.79
C TYR A 9 10.54 17.04 -16.77
N HIS A 10 10.76 16.37 -17.88
CA HIS A 10 9.67 15.82 -18.66
C HIS A 10 9.15 14.58 -17.95
N ALA A 11 8.04 14.73 -17.22
CA ALA A 11 7.29 13.58 -16.72
C ALA A 11 6.84 12.75 -17.93
N PRO A 12 7.21 11.46 -18.05
CA PRO A 12 6.70 10.62 -19.11
C PRO A 12 5.19 10.52 -18.99
N ALA A 13 4.50 10.66 -20.12
CA ALA A 13 3.06 10.44 -20.19
C ALA A 13 2.77 9.00 -19.70
N TYR A 14 2.18 8.87 -18.51
CA TYR A 14 1.73 7.59 -17.97
C TYR A 14 0.58 7.09 -18.86
N THR A 15 0.92 6.27 -19.85
CA THR A 15 -0.07 5.55 -20.61
C THR A 15 -0.67 4.48 -19.69
N TRP A 16 -1.94 4.64 -19.36
CA TRP A 16 -2.76 3.63 -18.71
C TRP A 16 -2.64 2.31 -19.43
N TYR A 17 -2.26 1.25 -18.72
CA TYR A 17 -2.48 -0.10 -19.19
C TYR A 17 -3.93 -0.47 -18.85
N PRO A 18 -4.84 -0.60 -19.83
CA PRO A 18 -6.15 -1.21 -19.58
C PRO A 18 -5.91 -2.65 -19.10
N GLU A 19 -6.77 -3.13 -18.19
CA GLU A 19 -6.70 -4.49 -17.60
C GLU A 19 -6.52 -5.61 -18.64
N THR A 20 -6.93 -5.37 -19.88
CA THR A 20 -6.84 -6.29 -21.01
C THR A 20 -5.44 -6.45 -21.61
N GLN A 21 -4.47 -5.60 -21.29
CA GLN A 21 -3.09 -5.71 -21.84
C GLN A 21 -2.15 -6.56 -20.99
N PHE A 22 -2.57 -7.04 -19.85
CA PHE A 22 -1.83 -8.03 -19.07
C PHE A 22 -2.19 -9.46 -19.47
N SER A 23 -2.14 -9.77 -20.76
CA SER A 23 -2.17 -11.15 -21.21
C SER A 23 -0.85 -11.83 -20.81
N PRO A 24 -0.88 -12.99 -20.17
CA PRO A 24 0.34 -13.74 -19.83
C PRO A 24 1.10 -14.26 -21.07
N GLU A 25 0.60 -14.03 -22.25
CA GLU A 25 1.15 -14.53 -23.53
C GLU A 25 2.10 -13.58 -24.25
N ARG A 26 2.51 -12.47 -23.71
CA ARG A 26 3.66 -11.76 -24.24
C ARG A 26 4.95 -12.48 -23.84
N THR A 27 5.03 -13.70 -24.42
CA THR A 27 6.16 -14.32 -25.10
C THR A 27 7.51 -13.65 -24.91
N LYS A 28 8.39 -14.41 -24.23
CA LYS A 28 9.72 -14.77 -24.71
C LYS A 28 10.28 -13.83 -25.78
N SER A 29 10.48 -12.58 -25.45
CA SER A 29 11.58 -11.81 -26.00
C SER A 29 12.81 -12.29 -25.22
N SER A 30 13.60 -13.12 -25.86
CA SER A 30 14.87 -13.63 -25.37
C SER A 30 15.82 -12.47 -25.13
N CYS A 31 15.82 -11.95 -23.90
CA CYS A 31 16.96 -11.24 -23.39
C CYS A 31 17.95 -12.30 -22.93
N PRO A 32 19.11 -12.45 -23.58
CA PRO A 32 20.12 -13.39 -23.12
C PRO A 32 20.67 -12.83 -21.82
N LEU A 33 20.19 -13.36 -20.70
CA LEU A 33 20.87 -13.23 -19.41
C LEU A 33 22.16 -14.03 -19.52
N THR A 34 23.21 -13.41 -20.03
CA THR A 34 24.56 -13.93 -19.90
C THR A 34 24.89 -13.99 -18.42
N SER A 35 25.40 -15.13 -17.99
CA SER A 35 25.65 -15.56 -16.62
C SER A 35 26.75 -14.79 -15.87
N GLU A 36 27.07 -13.56 -16.23
CA GLU A 36 28.26 -12.87 -15.71
C GLU A 36 28.00 -11.59 -14.91
N SER A 37 26.79 -11.20 -14.56
CA SER A 37 26.55 -10.06 -13.69
C SER A 37 25.96 -10.44 -12.33
N THR A 38 26.72 -11.19 -11.54
CA THR A 38 26.38 -11.47 -10.14
C THR A 38 26.75 -10.33 -9.19
N ALA A 39 27.42 -9.31 -9.68
CA ALA A 39 27.84 -8.13 -8.92
C ALA A 39 26.77 -7.04 -9.07
N GLY A 40 25.80 -6.98 -8.15
CA GLY A 40 24.83 -5.88 -8.08
C GLY A 40 23.37 -6.26 -7.82
N ARG A 41 23.07 -7.55 -7.68
CA ARG A 41 21.71 -7.92 -7.23
C ARG A 41 21.56 -7.59 -5.76
N PRO A 42 20.59 -6.73 -5.35
CA PRO A 42 20.30 -6.57 -3.95
C PRO A 42 19.92 -7.93 -3.37
N GLN A 43 20.61 -8.34 -2.29
CA GLN A 43 20.34 -9.63 -1.60
C GLN A 43 18.88 -9.78 -1.17
N ALA A 44 18.14 -8.69 -1.04
CA ALA A 44 16.71 -8.69 -0.76
C ALA A 44 15.83 -9.36 -1.85
N MET A 45 16.28 -9.38 -3.12
CA MET A 45 15.55 -10.08 -4.18
C MET A 45 15.83 -11.59 -4.22
N ALA A 46 17.00 -12.02 -3.76
CA ALA A 46 17.36 -13.45 -3.71
C ALA A 46 16.59 -14.23 -2.62
N SER A 47 16.07 -13.55 -1.60
CA SER A 47 15.34 -14.17 -0.49
C SER A 47 13.89 -14.54 -0.81
N ILE A 48 13.36 -14.16 -1.97
CA ILE A 48 11.97 -14.43 -2.36
C ILE A 48 11.82 -15.83 -2.97
N THR A 49 12.92 -16.48 -3.37
CA THR A 49 12.89 -17.84 -3.95
C THR A 49 12.97 -18.89 -2.85
N LEU A 50 11.97 -19.01 -2.00
CA LEU A 50 11.87 -20.11 -1.04
C LEU A 50 11.06 -21.26 -1.63
N LYS A 51 11.71 -22.43 -1.74
CA LYS A 51 11.11 -23.70 -2.16
C LYS A 51 9.79 -23.96 -1.41
N GLY A 52 8.70 -24.21 -2.15
CA GLY A 52 7.47 -24.80 -1.63
C GLY A 52 6.29 -23.87 -1.37
N SER A 53 6.31 -22.62 -1.83
CA SER A 53 5.14 -21.72 -1.83
C SER A 53 4.57 -21.58 -3.25
N PRO A 54 3.26 -21.28 -3.45
CA PRO A 54 2.80 -20.77 -4.72
C PRO A 54 3.66 -19.56 -5.03
N SER A 55 4.54 -19.73 -5.96
CA SER A 55 5.79 -18.99 -6.08
C SER A 55 5.51 -17.61 -6.60
N LEU A 56 5.87 -16.61 -5.84
CA LEU A 56 6.29 -15.36 -6.44
C LEU A 56 7.54 -15.68 -7.28
N ARG A 57 7.36 -15.76 -8.57
CA ARG A 57 8.45 -15.82 -9.52
C ARG A 57 9.06 -14.44 -9.64
N LEU A 58 10.25 -14.35 -10.16
CA LEU A 58 10.87 -13.05 -10.44
C LEU A 58 9.97 -12.21 -11.38
N GLU A 59 9.31 -12.88 -12.34
CA GLU A 59 8.38 -12.29 -13.29
C GLU A 59 7.10 -11.69 -12.64
N ASP A 60 6.80 -12.11 -11.42
CA ASP A 60 5.63 -11.61 -10.67
C ASP A 60 5.92 -10.30 -9.95
N THR A 61 7.18 -9.83 -9.94
CA THR A 61 7.54 -8.57 -9.30
C THR A 61 7.15 -7.36 -10.17
N PRO A 62 6.69 -6.24 -9.57
CA PRO A 62 6.21 -5.10 -10.32
C PRO A 62 7.27 -4.47 -11.24
N CYS A 63 8.52 -4.55 -10.86
CA CYS A 63 9.64 -3.98 -11.59
C CYS A 63 10.41 -4.97 -12.48
N TYR A 64 9.89 -6.17 -12.71
CA TYR A 64 10.62 -7.25 -13.40
C TYR A 64 11.17 -6.86 -14.77
N LEU A 65 10.37 -6.12 -15.56
CA LEU A 65 10.74 -5.75 -16.93
C LEU A 65 11.69 -4.54 -16.98
N ASP A 66 11.71 -3.73 -15.93
CA ASP A 66 12.35 -2.42 -15.93
C ASP A 66 13.56 -2.34 -14.99
N PHE A 67 13.81 -3.37 -14.17
CA PHE A 67 14.95 -3.42 -13.27
C PHE A 67 16.00 -4.45 -13.76
N PRO A 68 17.29 -4.11 -13.79
CA PRO A 68 17.93 -2.88 -13.30
C PRO A 68 17.92 -1.71 -14.30
N GLY A 69 17.21 -1.80 -15.41
CA GLY A 69 17.25 -0.84 -16.51
C GLY A 69 18.33 -1.21 -17.54
N ASP A 70 18.72 -0.26 -18.35
CA ASP A 70 19.71 -0.40 -19.43
C ASP A 70 21.16 -0.02 -19.02
N GLY A 71 21.36 0.26 -17.73
CA GLY A 71 22.64 0.72 -17.17
C GLY A 71 22.82 2.24 -17.18
N VAL A 72 21.92 2.98 -17.83
CA VAL A 72 21.87 4.45 -17.87
C VAL A 72 20.55 4.95 -17.28
N THR A 73 19.45 4.31 -17.64
CA THR A 73 18.09 4.65 -17.19
C THR A 73 17.40 3.47 -16.55
N ALA A 74 16.50 3.75 -15.60
CA ALA A 74 15.59 2.77 -15.02
C ALA A 74 14.18 3.38 -14.98
N ASP A 75 13.24 2.70 -15.62
CA ASP A 75 11.84 3.13 -15.65
C ASP A 75 11.08 2.55 -14.48
N TYR A 76 10.34 3.40 -13.74
CA TYR A 76 9.46 2.99 -12.64
C TYR A 76 8.01 2.86 -13.15
N ARG A 77 7.78 1.92 -14.06
CA ARG A 77 6.47 1.75 -14.74
C ARG A 77 5.36 1.24 -13.83
N GLU A 78 5.72 0.66 -12.69
CA GLU A 78 4.75 0.25 -11.69
C GLU A 78 3.95 1.43 -11.10
N GLY A 79 4.45 2.67 -11.20
CA GLY A 79 3.78 3.88 -10.73
C GLY A 79 3.37 3.77 -9.26
N VAL A 80 2.06 3.89 -8.96
CA VAL A 80 1.53 3.79 -7.58
C VAL A 80 1.46 2.38 -7.04
N TYR A 81 1.66 1.36 -7.89
CA TYR A 81 1.54 -0.05 -7.52
C TYR A 81 2.85 -0.63 -6.99
N VAL A 82 3.46 0.04 -6.03
CA VAL A 82 4.71 -0.40 -5.40
C VAL A 82 4.44 -1.43 -4.31
N GLY A 83 5.24 -2.49 -4.26
CA GLY A 83 5.21 -3.49 -3.19
C GLY A 83 3.86 -4.20 -3.07
N TYR A 84 3.29 -4.23 -1.84
CA TYR A 84 2.04 -4.95 -1.56
C TYR A 84 0.85 -4.44 -2.38
N ARG A 85 0.86 -3.17 -2.80
CA ARG A 85 -0.20 -2.58 -3.62
C ARG A 85 -0.35 -3.27 -4.97
N TRP A 86 0.78 -3.69 -5.56
CA TRP A 86 0.79 -4.50 -6.78
C TRP A 86 0.16 -5.86 -6.56
N TYR A 87 0.62 -6.61 -5.56
CA TYR A 87 0.13 -7.95 -5.29
C TYR A 87 -1.34 -7.96 -4.88
N ASP A 88 -1.78 -6.93 -4.13
CA ASP A 88 -3.17 -6.79 -3.71
C ASP A 88 -4.07 -6.38 -4.89
N ALA A 89 -3.62 -5.47 -5.75
CA ALA A 89 -4.36 -5.06 -6.95
C ALA A 89 -4.56 -6.22 -7.94
N ARG A 90 -3.54 -7.06 -8.10
CA ARG A 90 -3.61 -8.24 -8.98
C ARG A 90 -4.18 -9.48 -8.29
N LYS A 91 -4.55 -9.39 -7.02
CA LYS A 91 -5.06 -10.51 -6.20
C LYS A 91 -4.12 -11.73 -6.23
N MET A 92 -2.82 -11.48 -6.34
CA MET A 92 -1.82 -12.54 -6.40
C MET A 92 -1.64 -13.18 -5.03
N PRO A 93 -1.50 -14.51 -4.94
CA PRO A 93 -1.18 -15.16 -3.69
C PRO A 93 0.22 -14.72 -3.23
N VAL A 94 0.34 -14.39 -1.95
CA VAL A 94 1.61 -14.05 -1.30
C VAL A 94 1.81 -14.94 -0.10
N ARG A 95 3.07 -15.27 0.22
CA ARG A 95 3.38 -16.07 1.41
C ARG A 95 3.11 -15.28 2.69
N TRP A 96 3.53 -14.03 2.70
CA TRP A 96 3.36 -13.11 3.82
C TRP A 96 2.78 -11.80 3.30
N PRO A 97 1.55 -11.44 3.68
CA PRO A 97 1.00 -10.12 3.37
C PRO A 97 1.82 -9.01 4.00
N PHE A 98 1.77 -7.84 3.44
CA PHE A 98 2.42 -6.68 4.03
C PHE A 98 1.89 -6.42 5.45
N GLY A 99 2.81 -6.18 6.37
CA GLY A 99 2.48 -6.00 7.79
C GLY A 99 2.25 -7.28 8.57
N HIS A 100 2.30 -8.47 7.95
CA HIS A 100 2.18 -9.75 8.65
C HIS A 100 3.32 -9.91 9.65
N GLY A 101 2.96 -10.34 10.86
CA GLY A 101 3.89 -10.69 11.92
C GLY A 101 3.51 -12.00 12.60
N LEU A 102 4.47 -12.59 13.29
CA LEU A 102 4.26 -13.77 14.11
C LEU A 102 4.25 -13.37 15.59
N SER A 103 3.41 -14.03 16.37
CA SER A 103 3.33 -13.85 17.81
C SER A 103 3.15 -15.19 18.51
N TYR A 104 3.62 -15.28 19.75
CA TYR A 104 3.35 -16.42 20.62
C TYR A 104 2.00 -16.30 21.35
N THR A 105 1.22 -15.26 21.03
CA THR A 105 -0.11 -15.02 21.60
C THR A 105 -1.10 -14.61 20.51
N GLY A 106 -2.40 -14.59 20.86
CA GLY A 106 -3.47 -14.16 19.96
C GLY A 106 -4.03 -12.80 20.35
N TYR A 107 -4.58 -12.07 19.36
CA TYR A 107 -5.20 -10.77 19.57
C TYR A 107 -6.62 -10.74 19.03
N VAL A 108 -7.52 -10.11 19.79
CA VAL A 108 -8.91 -9.88 19.40
C VAL A 108 -9.16 -8.39 19.30
N TYR A 109 -9.73 -7.97 18.17
CA TYR A 109 -10.10 -6.59 17.88
C TYR A 109 -11.59 -6.41 18.13
N ARG A 110 -11.99 -5.37 18.84
CA ARG A 110 -13.38 -5.10 19.23
C ARG A 110 -13.68 -3.61 19.19
N GLY A 111 -14.98 -3.28 19.05
CA GLY A 111 -15.47 -1.90 19.23
C GLY A 111 -14.86 -0.88 18.25
N ALA A 112 -14.50 -1.32 17.04
CA ALA A 112 -14.00 -0.38 16.04
C ALA A 112 -15.08 0.63 15.66
N ALA A 113 -14.79 1.92 15.76
CA ALA A 113 -15.72 3.00 15.47
C ALA A 113 -15.00 4.28 15.02
N LEU A 114 -15.71 5.14 14.30
CA LEU A 114 -15.34 6.51 14.05
C LEU A 114 -16.14 7.42 15.01
N ASP A 115 -15.57 8.54 15.44
CA ASP A 115 -16.28 9.56 16.23
C ASP A 115 -17.21 10.42 15.35
N ALA A 116 -16.97 10.46 14.03
CA ALA A 116 -17.84 11.06 13.04
C ALA A 116 -17.79 10.24 11.74
N ASP A 117 -18.88 10.20 11.00
CA ASP A 117 -18.99 9.52 9.70
C ASP A 117 -18.53 10.41 8.52
N THR A 118 -18.32 11.69 8.78
CA THR A 118 -17.97 12.69 7.77
C THR A 118 -16.71 13.46 8.15
N LEU A 119 -15.74 13.44 7.26
CA LEU A 119 -14.52 14.26 7.31
C LEU A 119 -14.71 15.47 6.41
N THR A 120 -14.48 16.66 6.96
CA THR A 120 -14.53 17.94 6.23
C THR A 120 -13.15 18.46 5.90
N PRO A 121 -12.99 19.34 4.91
CA PRO A 121 -11.73 20.05 4.67
C PRO A 121 -11.26 20.79 5.92
N GLY A 122 -10.01 20.52 6.32
CA GLY A 122 -9.45 21.07 7.56
C GLY A 122 -9.93 20.41 8.86
N GLY A 123 -10.91 19.50 8.79
CA GLY A 123 -11.40 18.74 9.94
C GLY A 123 -10.55 17.52 10.26
N THR A 124 -10.94 16.83 11.33
CA THR A 124 -10.35 15.55 11.74
C THR A 124 -11.45 14.56 12.11
N VAL A 125 -11.19 13.28 11.92
CA VAL A 125 -12.02 12.18 12.40
C VAL A 125 -11.13 11.19 13.15
N THR A 126 -11.63 10.70 14.27
CA THR A 126 -10.88 9.76 15.13
C THR A 126 -11.42 8.35 14.94
N ALA A 127 -10.55 7.43 14.52
CA ALA A 127 -10.83 6.01 14.48
C ALA A 127 -10.31 5.34 15.74
N ARG A 128 -11.15 4.54 16.41
CA ARG A 128 -10.81 3.83 17.65
C ARG A 128 -11.02 2.34 17.47
N VAL A 129 -10.20 1.56 18.13
CA VAL A 129 -10.36 0.10 18.23
C VAL A 129 -9.76 -0.40 19.54
N THR A 130 -10.45 -1.30 20.21
CA THR A 130 -9.91 -1.99 21.40
C THR A 130 -9.27 -3.29 20.97
N VAL A 131 -8.02 -3.50 21.38
CA VAL A 131 -7.28 -4.74 21.12
C VAL A 131 -7.00 -5.44 22.45
N LYS A 132 -7.33 -6.72 22.52
CA LYS A 132 -7.11 -7.59 23.67
C LYS A 132 -6.11 -8.68 23.33
N ASN A 133 -5.16 -8.92 24.22
CA ASN A 133 -4.37 -10.14 24.20
C ASN A 133 -5.22 -11.30 24.76
N SER A 134 -5.62 -12.22 23.89
CA SER A 134 -6.48 -13.37 24.24
C SER A 134 -5.72 -14.62 24.62
N GLY A 135 -4.38 -14.61 24.49
CA GLY A 135 -3.54 -15.77 24.83
C GLY A 135 -2.94 -15.67 26.22
N ALA A 136 -2.08 -16.64 26.52
CA ALA A 136 -1.46 -16.81 27.83
C ALA A 136 -0.08 -16.14 27.97
N MET A 137 0.45 -15.56 26.88
CA MET A 137 1.78 -14.95 26.86
C MET A 137 1.69 -13.45 26.58
N ARG A 138 2.61 -12.68 27.17
CA ARG A 138 2.83 -11.29 26.79
C ARG A 138 3.25 -11.22 25.32
N GLY A 139 2.75 -10.23 24.60
CA GLY A 139 3.13 -10.01 23.22
C GLY A 139 2.87 -8.59 22.75
N ALA A 140 3.51 -8.24 21.64
CA ALA A 140 3.30 -6.96 21.01
C ALA A 140 2.51 -7.13 19.72
N GLU A 141 1.52 -6.27 19.50
CA GLU A 141 0.68 -6.19 18.31
C GLU A 141 0.93 -4.89 17.57
N VAL A 142 0.91 -4.97 16.24
CA VAL A 142 0.96 -3.77 15.39
C VAL A 142 -0.40 -3.58 14.74
N VAL A 143 -1.16 -2.67 15.30
CA VAL A 143 -2.47 -2.28 14.76
C VAL A 143 -2.25 -1.38 13.56
N GLN A 144 -2.77 -1.76 12.40
CA GLN A 144 -2.56 -1.09 11.13
C GLN A 144 -3.88 -0.52 10.61
N LEU A 145 -3.85 0.74 10.16
CA LEU A 145 -4.98 1.41 9.56
C LEU A 145 -4.69 1.70 8.09
N TYR A 146 -5.52 1.14 7.24
CA TYR A 146 -5.50 1.33 5.79
C TYR A 146 -6.69 2.17 5.34
N VAL A 147 -6.48 2.94 4.29
CA VAL A 147 -7.54 3.68 3.61
C VAL A 147 -7.70 3.14 2.21
N ALA A 148 -8.95 2.81 1.87
CA ALA A 148 -9.34 2.44 0.52
C ALA A 148 -10.27 3.52 -0.05
N ASP A 149 -9.96 3.98 -1.25
CA ASP A 149 -10.78 4.95 -1.98
C ASP A 149 -11.96 4.21 -2.65
N ALA A 150 -13.16 4.47 -2.19
CA ALA A 150 -14.43 3.95 -2.71
C ALA A 150 -15.29 5.05 -3.37
N THR A 151 -14.70 6.20 -3.71
CA THR A 151 -15.42 7.35 -4.28
C THR A 151 -15.99 7.08 -5.68
N GLY A 152 -15.42 6.13 -6.43
CA GLY A 152 -15.75 5.91 -7.85
C GLY A 152 -15.13 6.95 -8.79
N ALA A 153 -14.54 8.03 -8.28
CA ALA A 153 -13.94 9.08 -9.10
C ALA A 153 -12.74 8.55 -9.92
N PRO A 154 -12.49 9.03 -11.14
CA PRO A 154 -11.30 8.67 -11.90
C PRO A 154 -10.02 8.99 -11.10
N VAL A 155 -9.05 8.08 -11.13
CA VAL A 155 -7.78 8.24 -10.43
C VAL A 155 -6.65 8.16 -11.45
N PRO A 156 -6.03 9.29 -11.80
CA PRO A 156 -4.82 9.29 -12.62
C PRO A 156 -3.72 8.42 -11.99
N GLY A 157 -3.05 7.61 -12.80
CA GLY A 157 -2.03 6.67 -12.31
C GLY A 157 -2.58 5.39 -11.66
N GLY A 158 -3.91 5.22 -11.56
CA GLY A 158 -4.56 4.02 -11.04
C GLY A 158 -5.00 4.12 -9.57
N ARG A 159 -5.94 3.26 -9.21
CA ARG A 159 -6.49 3.16 -7.87
C ARG A 159 -5.94 1.94 -7.16
N VAL A 160 -5.13 2.17 -6.13
CA VAL A 160 -4.66 1.08 -5.28
C VAL A 160 -5.82 0.54 -4.42
N PRO A 161 -5.88 -0.78 -4.15
CA PRO A 161 -6.94 -1.37 -3.33
C PRO A 161 -7.04 -0.76 -1.94
N GLN A 162 -5.91 -0.41 -1.37
CA GLN A 162 -5.78 0.27 -0.08
C GLN A 162 -4.35 0.78 0.14
N ALA A 163 -4.19 1.76 1.01
CA ALA A 163 -2.88 2.27 1.41
C ALA A 163 -2.78 2.36 2.94
N LEU A 164 -1.68 1.86 3.52
CA LEU A 164 -1.38 2.06 4.93
C LEU A 164 -1.20 3.55 5.20
N ARG A 165 -1.94 4.07 6.17
CA ARG A 165 -1.89 5.49 6.56
C ARG A 165 -1.41 5.70 7.98
N ARG A 166 -1.80 4.81 8.89
CA ARG A 166 -1.42 4.88 10.31
C ARG A 166 -1.09 3.48 10.83
N PHE A 167 -0.29 3.43 11.87
CA PHE A 167 -0.07 2.21 12.63
C PHE A 167 0.32 2.57 14.07
N ALA A 168 0.07 1.63 14.98
CA ALA A 168 0.49 1.73 16.36
C ALA A 168 0.96 0.36 16.86
N LYS A 169 2.13 0.32 17.49
CA LYS A 169 2.62 -0.88 18.16
C LYS A 169 2.27 -0.79 19.63
N ILE A 170 1.56 -1.79 20.11
CA ILE A 170 1.15 -1.92 21.52
C ILE A 170 1.71 -3.21 22.10
N ASP A 171 2.08 -3.17 23.37
CA ASP A 171 2.54 -4.32 24.14
C ASP A 171 1.46 -4.65 25.18
N LEU A 172 1.03 -5.91 25.23
CA LEU A 172 -0.09 -6.35 26.07
C LEU A 172 0.29 -7.58 26.88
N GLN A 173 -0.01 -7.53 28.19
CA GLN A 173 0.03 -8.70 29.06
C GLN A 173 -1.12 -9.67 28.71
N PRO A 174 -1.06 -10.94 29.13
CA PRO A 174 -2.18 -11.87 28.99
C PRO A 174 -3.48 -11.28 29.56
N GLY A 175 -4.54 -11.26 28.75
CA GLY A 175 -5.85 -10.73 29.12
C GLY A 175 -5.97 -9.20 29.08
N GLU A 176 -4.84 -8.46 28.92
CA GLU A 176 -4.86 -6.99 28.85
C GLU A 176 -5.59 -6.51 27.60
N GLU A 177 -6.33 -5.43 27.77
CA GLU A 177 -7.01 -4.70 26.68
C GLU A 177 -6.47 -3.28 26.60
N ARG A 178 -6.34 -2.77 25.37
CA ARG A 178 -5.94 -1.37 25.15
C ARG A 178 -6.69 -0.77 23.98
N GLU A 179 -7.20 0.42 24.19
CA GLU A 179 -7.74 1.23 23.09
C GLU A 179 -6.61 1.85 22.29
N VAL A 180 -6.70 1.69 20.98
CA VAL A 180 -5.82 2.35 19.98
C VAL A 180 -6.64 3.39 19.25
N VAL A 181 -6.09 4.59 19.16
CA VAL A 181 -6.75 5.76 18.58
C VAL A 181 -5.90 6.31 17.45
N PHE A 182 -6.52 6.53 16.28
CA PHE A 182 -5.90 7.13 15.12
C PHE A 182 -6.67 8.39 14.72
N THR A 183 -5.99 9.51 14.62
CA THR A 183 -6.56 10.74 14.09
C THR A 183 -6.35 10.79 12.59
N LEU A 184 -7.42 10.90 11.83
CA LEU A 184 -7.46 11.01 10.39
C LEU A 184 -7.71 12.46 9.98
N THR A 185 -6.98 12.89 8.99
CA THR A 185 -7.06 14.21 8.37
C THR A 185 -7.34 14.07 6.87
N PRO A 186 -7.72 15.12 6.14
CA PRO A 186 -7.86 15.06 4.68
C PRO A 186 -6.60 14.55 3.96
N GLN A 187 -5.42 14.74 4.55
CA GLN A 187 -4.19 14.23 3.96
C GLN A 187 -4.13 12.69 3.96
N ASP A 188 -4.75 12.03 4.92
CA ASP A 188 -4.76 10.57 5.01
C ASP A 188 -5.57 9.91 3.88
N ILE A 189 -6.52 10.62 3.30
CA ILE A 189 -7.33 10.18 2.16
C ILE A 189 -6.85 10.79 0.85
N SER A 190 -5.86 11.69 0.88
CA SER A 190 -5.34 12.40 -0.29
C SER A 190 -4.41 11.52 -1.13
N ARG A 191 -4.36 11.84 -2.41
CA ARG A 191 -3.37 11.38 -3.38
C ARG A 191 -2.68 12.57 -4.02
N TYR A 192 -1.45 12.39 -4.45
CA TYR A 192 -0.75 13.42 -5.21
C TYR A 192 -1.30 13.47 -6.65
N SER A 193 -1.64 14.67 -7.12
CA SER A 193 -1.99 14.93 -8.52
C SER A 193 -0.80 15.60 -9.21
N PRO A 194 -0.18 14.93 -10.20
CA PRO A 194 0.90 15.53 -10.99
C PRO A 194 0.45 16.76 -11.78
N GLU A 195 -0.82 16.77 -12.22
CA GLU A 195 -1.39 17.86 -13.00
C GLU A 195 -1.55 19.16 -12.18
N LEU A 196 -1.94 19.00 -10.92
CA LEU A 196 -2.15 20.12 -10.00
C LEU A 196 -0.91 20.42 -9.14
N HIS A 197 0.12 19.58 -9.23
CA HIS A 197 1.30 19.61 -8.35
C HIS A 197 0.93 19.69 -6.85
N ALA A 198 -0.16 19.00 -6.45
CA ALA A 198 -0.73 19.08 -5.11
C ALA A 198 -1.31 17.76 -4.62
N TRP A 199 -1.44 17.64 -3.30
CA TRP A 199 -2.18 16.56 -2.66
C TRP A 199 -3.67 16.88 -2.68
N CYS A 200 -4.47 15.99 -3.28
CA CYS A 200 -5.89 16.17 -3.49
C CYS A 200 -6.68 15.02 -2.87
N ALA A 201 -7.73 15.35 -2.12
CA ALA A 201 -8.73 14.42 -1.66
C ALA A 201 -9.99 14.58 -2.53
N ALA A 202 -10.45 13.51 -3.17
CA ALA A 202 -11.69 13.54 -3.93
C ALA A 202 -12.89 13.43 -2.96
N PRO A 203 -13.95 14.21 -3.13
CA PRO A 203 -15.16 14.04 -2.34
C PRO A 203 -15.79 12.67 -2.62
N GLY A 204 -16.40 12.07 -1.59
CA GLY A 204 -17.05 10.78 -1.71
C GLY A 204 -16.71 9.82 -0.57
N ARG A 205 -17.00 8.54 -0.78
CA ARG A 205 -16.87 7.49 0.21
C ARG A 205 -15.45 6.90 0.24
N TYR A 206 -14.95 6.70 1.44
CA TYR A 206 -13.73 5.98 1.75
C TYR A 206 -14.02 4.85 2.73
N GLU A 207 -13.19 3.83 2.70
CA GLU A 207 -13.22 2.76 3.71
C GLU A 207 -11.96 2.85 4.58
N ILE A 208 -12.18 2.94 5.88
CA ILE A 208 -11.13 2.86 6.90
C ILE A 208 -11.07 1.42 7.37
N ARG A 209 -9.97 0.75 7.06
CA ARG A 209 -9.75 -0.66 7.33
C ARG A 209 -8.70 -0.82 8.41
N ILE A 210 -9.08 -1.46 9.52
CA ILE A 210 -8.19 -1.70 10.65
C ILE A 210 -7.90 -3.19 10.74
N GLY A 211 -6.62 -3.55 10.88
CA GLY A 211 -6.24 -4.96 10.92
C GLY A 211 -4.82 -5.21 11.38
N HIS A 212 -4.44 -6.49 11.31
CA HIS A 212 -3.13 -7.03 11.65
C HIS A 212 -2.15 -6.98 10.48
N SER A 213 -2.67 -7.01 9.24
CA SER A 213 -1.89 -6.94 8.02
C SER A 213 -2.74 -6.42 6.87
N SER A 214 -2.15 -6.21 5.68
CA SER A 214 -2.89 -5.76 4.49
C SER A 214 -4.00 -6.73 4.04
N ARG A 215 -3.96 -8.00 4.48
CA ARG A 215 -4.96 -9.02 4.14
C ARG A 215 -5.68 -9.62 5.34
N ASP A 216 -5.28 -9.25 6.55
CA ASP A 216 -5.97 -9.62 7.79
C ASP A 216 -6.64 -8.38 8.37
N ILE A 217 -7.73 -7.96 7.71
CA ILE A 217 -8.56 -6.82 8.11
C ILE A 217 -9.62 -7.29 9.11
N ARG A 218 -9.67 -6.66 10.26
CA ARG A 218 -10.55 -7.00 11.39
C ARG A 218 -11.77 -6.11 11.49
N ALA A 219 -11.69 -4.87 10.97
CA ALA A 219 -12.80 -3.94 10.92
C ALA A 219 -12.74 -3.09 9.66
N VAL A 220 -13.94 -2.76 9.12
CA VAL A 220 -14.09 -1.84 7.99
C VAL A 220 -15.14 -0.81 8.37
N LEU A 221 -14.77 0.46 8.36
CA LEU A 221 -15.62 1.58 8.73
C LEU A 221 -15.80 2.48 7.50
N ALA A 222 -16.99 3.00 7.29
CA ALA A 222 -17.27 3.92 6.19
C ALA A 222 -17.00 5.35 6.66
N LEU A 223 -16.28 6.10 5.83
CA LEU A 223 -16.00 7.52 6.02
C LEU A 223 -16.42 8.28 4.77
N GLN A 224 -17.22 9.32 4.94
CA GLN A 224 -17.59 10.24 3.87
C GLN A 224 -16.64 11.44 3.91
N TYR A 225 -16.04 11.81 2.78
CA TYR A 225 -15.38 13.10 2.66
C TYR A 225 -16.32 14.07 1.94
N ALA A 226 -16.70 15.11 2.64
CA ALA A 226 -17.53 16.16 2.09
C ALA A 226 -16.63 17.27 1.52
N ASP A 227 -16.90 17.67 0.27
CA ASP A 227 -16.28 18.87 -0.28
C ASP A 227 -16.77 20.09 0.50
N ALA A 228 -15.89 21.04 0.75
CA ALA A 228 -16.35 22.35 1.21
C ALA A 228 -17.14 22.96 0.05
N LYS A 229 -18.47 22.98 0.17
CA LYS A 229 -19.26 23.81 -0.74
C LYS A 229 -18.76 25.25 -0.57
N ILE A 230 -18.11 25.74 -1.61
CA ILE A 230 -17.82 27.16 -1.78
C ILE A 230 -19.13 27.89 -1.89
#